data_9e0e77e96664fa843681d8a80bb8c1a9
#
_entry.id   9e0e77e96664fa843681d8a80bb8c1a9
#
_cell.length_a   1.000
_cell.length_b   1.000
_cell.length_c   1.000
_cell.angle_alpha   90.00
_cell.angle_beta   90.00
_cell.angle_gamma   90.00
#
_symmetry.space_group_name_H-M   'P 1'
#
loop_
_entity.id
_entity.type
_entity.pdbx_description
1 polymer ?
#
loop_
_entity_poly.entity_id
_entity_poly.type
_entity_poly.pdbx_seq_one_letter_code
_entity_poly.pdbx_strand_id
1 'polypeptide(L)'
;MAKGTPGVASFEPSRIQRLFTFPNPVNEISARIVAAGVGVLAVLTIGLNQPWLTIVLAYGFVARVLTGPKLSPLGQLSVRVLTPLLGAEPRLVAGPPKRFAQGIGVAFSVSAAVLALGFGLHTAAYVILALLVLAALLESVFGLCLGCKVFGLLMRTGVISEEVCEACNVASPTRQRASAKPAC
;
A
#
# COMPACT_ATOMS: atom_id res chain seq x y z
N MET A 1 10.90 -27.27 46.24
CA MET A 1 10.46 -27.92 44.99
C MET A 1 9.94 -26.83 44.05
N ALA A 2 10.79 -26.32 43.15
CA ALA A 2 10.42 -25.30 42.18
C ALA A 2 9.96 -26.01 40.90
N LYS A 3 8.69 -25.86 40.54
CA LYS A 3 8.14 -26.32 39.28
C LYS A 3 8.65 -25.42 38.14
N GLY A 4 9.48 -25.97 37.28
CA GLY A 4 9.92 -25.34 36.06
C GLY A 4 8.72 -25.09 35.13
N THR A 5 8.51 -23.85 34.74
CA THR A 5 7.60 -23.45 33.66
C THR A 5 8.10 -24.04 32.35
N PRO A 6 7.25 -24.74 31.56
CA PRO A 6 7.65 -25.22 30.24
C PRO A 6 7.98 -24.03 29.36
N GLY A 7 9.18 -23.99 28.79
CA GLY A 7 9.64 -22.97 27.88
C GLY A 7 8.72 -22.89 26.67
N VAL A 8 8.08 -21.75 26.49
CA VAL A 8 7.39 -21.40 25.25
C VAL A 8 8.47 -21.34 24.17
N ALA A 9 8.49 -22.33 23.30
CA ALA A 9 9.36 -22.35 22.14
C ALA A 9 9.07 -21.09 21.32
N SER A 10 10.00 -20.13 21.32
CA SER A 10 9.94 -18.93 20.49
C SER A 10 10.04 -19.38 19.02
N PHE A 11 8.90 -19.47 18.38
CA PHE A 11 8.80 -19.78 16.96
C PHE A 11 9.41 -18.60 16.18
N GLU A 12 10.70 -18.67 15.85
CA GLU A 12 11.33 -17.68 14.98
C GLU A 12 10.73 -17.80 13.56
N PRO A 13 10.03 -16.77 13.06
CA PRO A 13 9.46 -16.83 11.72
C PRO A 13 10.58 -17.00 10.69
N SER A 14 10.40 -17.92 9.75
CA SER A 14 11.36 -18.18 8.67
C SER A 14 11.63 -16.90 7.86
N ARG A 15 12.79 -16.82 7.19
CA ARG A 15 13.13 -15.66 6.32
C ARG A 15 12.05 -15.38 5.29
N ILE A 16 11.39 -16.42 4.78
CA ILE A 16 10.29 -16.32 3.82
C ILE A 16 9.06 -15.68 4.48
N GLN A 17 8.68 -16.10 5.69
CA GLN A 17 7.56 -15.49 6.42
C GLN A 17 7.82 -14.02 6.71
N ARG A 18 9.05 -13.62 7.04
CA ARG A 18 9.43 -12.21 7.23
C ARG A 18 9.33 -11.39 5.93
N LEU A 19 9.55 -11.98 4.76
CA LEU A 19 9.39 -11.30 3.47
C LEU A 19 7.93 -10.99 3.16
N PHE A 20 7.02 -11.94 3.44
CA PHE A 20 5.60 -11.80 3.17
C PHE A 20 4.81 -11.07 4.28
N THR A 21 5.48 -10.61 5.32
CA THR A 21 4.85 -9.79 6.36
C THR A 21 4.75 -8.35 5.89
N PHE A 22 3.51 -7.86 5.71
CA PHE A 22 3.27 -6.46 5.39
C PHE A 22 3.61 -5.58 6.60
N PRO A 23 4.35 -4.47 6.42
CA PRO A 23 4.71 -3.60 7.53
C PRO A 23 3.46 -2.97 8.15
N ASN A 24 3.42 -2.97 9.49
CA ASN A 24 2.42 -2.27 10.26
C ASN A 24 3.11 -1.71 11.52
N PRO A 25 3.20 -0.40 11.71
CA PRO A 25 2.67 0.70 10.87
C PRO A 25 3.46 0.97 9.58
N VAL A 26 2.85 1.72 8.66
CA VAL A 26 3.44 2.17 7.39
C VAL A 26 3.75 3.65 7.47
N ASN A 27 4.89 4.08 6.91
CA ASN A 27 5.18 5.51 6.78
C ASN A 27 4.36 6.13 5.64
N GLU A 28 3.49 7.08 5.97
CA GLU A 28 2.62 7.79 5.02
C GLU A 28 3.43 8.54 3.97
N ILE A 29 4.55 9.17 4.35
CA ILE A 29 5.39 9.94 3.43
C ILE A 29 5.95 9.03 2.34
N SER A 30 6.48 7.87 2.71
CA SER A 30 6.94 6.88 1.75
C SER A 30 5.83 6.42 0.81
N ALA A 31 4.60 6.24 1.33
CA ALA A 31 3.45 5.85 0.51
C ALA A 31 3.07 6.94 -0.50
N ARG A 32 3.10 8.23 -0.10
CA ARG A 32 2.85 9.38 -1.00
C ARG A 32 3.88 9.48 -2.12
N ILE A 33 5.16 9.26 -1.81
CA ILE A 33 6.25 9.24 -2.81
C ILE A 33 6.04 8.10 -3.81
N VAL A 34 5.68 6.92 -3.32
CA VAL A 34 5.35 5.76 -4.17
C VAL A 34 4.14 6.08 -5.07
N ALA A 35 3.10 6.72 -4.53
CA ALA A 35 1.94 7.15 -5.31
C ALA A 35 2.33 8.12 -6.42
N ALA A 36 3.20 9.10 -6.14
CA ALA A 36 3.75 10.00 -7.15
C ALA A 36 4.49 9.23 -8.26
N GLY A 37 5.36 8.30 -7.90
CA GLY A 37 6.08 7.44 -8.86
C GLY A 37 5.15 6.59 -9.72
N VAL A 38 4.11 6.02 -9.14
CA VAL A 38 3.05 5.30 -9.87
C VAL A 38 2.32 6.22 -10.85
N GLY A 39 1.96 7.42 -10.40
CA GLY A 39 1.31 8.44 -11.24
C GLY A 39 2.17 8.80 -12.45
N VAL A 40 3.46 9.09 -12.22
CA VAL A 40 4.42 9.39 -13.30
C VAL A 40 4.52 8.22 -14.28
N LEU A 41 4.68 6.99 -13.78
CA LEU A 41 4.79 5.81 -14.65
C LEU A 41 3.52 5.57 -15.48
N ALA A 42 2.33 5.79 -14.89
CA ALA A 42 1.07 5.66 -15.61
C ALA A 42 0.90 6.75 -16.67
N VAL A 43 1.28 8.00 -16.38
CA VAL A 43 1.29 9.11 -17.35
C VAL A 43 2.25 8.81 -18.50
N LEU A 44 3.45 8.28 -18.21
CA LEU A 44 4.40 7.87 -19.25
C LEU A 44 3.86 6.72 -20.10
N THR A 45 3.16 5.77 -19.50
CA THR A 45 2.51 4.66 -20.24
C THR A 45 1.53 5.18 -21.27
N ILE A 46 0.68 6.14 -20.88
CA ILE A 46 -0.32 6.76 -21.77
C ILE A 46 0.37 7.67 -22.79
N GLY A 47 1.21 8.61 -22.33
CA GLY A 47 1.81 9.64 -23.17
C GLY A 47 2.77 9.14 -24.23
N LEU A 48 3.54 8.09 -23.89
CA LEU A 48 4.48 7.43 -24.83
C LEU A 48 3.81 6.29 -25.61
N ASN A 49 2.54 6.01 -25.37
CA ASN A 49 1.80 4.90 -25.99
C ASN A 49 2.55 3.55 -25.85
N GLN A 50 3.09 3.29 -24.64
CA GLN A 50 3.89 2.09 -24.36
C GLN A 50 3.11 1.12 -23.43
N PRO A 51 2.21 0.28 -23.98
CA PRO A 51 1.31 -0.57 -23.19
C PRO A 51 2.05 -1.60 -22.33
N TRP A 52 3.26 -2.02 -22.70
CA TRP A 52 4.05 -2.96 -21.89
C TRP A 52 4.43 -2.43 -20.50
N LEU A 53 4.46 -1.12 -20.31
CA LEU A 53 4.69 -0.50 -18.99
C LEU A 53 3.60 -0.84 -17.99
N THR A 54 2.41 -1.27 -18.44
CA THR A 54 1.35 -1.78 -17.56
C THR A 54 1.78 -3.02 -16.77
N ILE A 55 2.68 -3.85 -17.34
CA ILE A 55 3.27 -5.01 -16.63
C ILE A 55 4.13 -4.52 -15.45
N VAL A 56 4.92 -3.49 -15.66
CA VAL A 56 5.77 -2.90 -14.61
C VAL A 56 4.91 -2.32 -13.48
N LEU A 57 3.81 -1.64 -13.84
CA LEU A 57 2.83 -1.14 -12.86
C LEU A 57 2.18 -2.29 -12.09
N ALA A 58 1.69 -3.31 -12.78
CA ALA A 58 1.04 -4.48 -12.17
C ALA A 58 2.01 -5.21 -11.22
N TYR A 59 3.24 -5.48 -11.66
CA TYR A 59 4.29 -6.06 -10.83
C TYR A 59 4.55 -5.21 -9.57
N GLY A 60 4.69 -3.90 -9.75
CA GLY A 60 4.94 -2.98 -8.64
C GLY A 60 3.82 -3.00 -7.58
N PHE A 61 2.55 -3.09 -7.99
CA PHE A 61 1.42 -3.20 -7.06
C PHE A 61 1.34 -4.57 -6.41
N VAL A 62 1.48 -5.66 -7.17
CA VAL A 62 1.47 -7.04 -6.63
C VAL A 62 2.59 -7.21 -5.60
N ALA A 63 3.81 -6.79 -5.92
CA ALA A 63 4.94 -6.84 -5.01
C ALA A 63 4.64 -6.11 -3.70
N ARG A 64 4.02 -4.92 -3.77
CA ARG A 64 3.66 -4.14 -2.57
C ARG A 64 2.55 -4.77 -1.74
N VAL A 65 1.53 -5.36 -2.35
CA VAL A 65 0.46 -6.07 -1.61
C VAL A 65 1.02 -7.27 -0.85
N LEU A 66 1.95 -8.01 -1.47
CA LEU A 66 2.51 -9.25 -0.90
C LEU A 66 3.57 -8.95 0.17
N THR A 67 4.49 -8.02 -0.08
CA THR A 67 5.69 -7.84 0.72
C THR A 67 5.87 -6.42 1.29
N GLY A 68 4.92 -5.53 1.02
CA GLY A 68 5.10 -4.10 1.29
C GLY A 68 6.19 -3.50 0.38
N PRO A 69 7.04 -2.61 0.90
CA PRO A 69 8.08 -1.97 0.09
C PRO A 69 9.26 -2.88 -0.29
N LYS A 70 9.33 -4.12 0.26
CA LYS A 70 10.54 -4.96 0.21
C LYS A 70 10.92 -5.44 -1.19
N LEU A 71 9.96 -5.82 -2.04
CA LEU A 71 10.20 -6.32 -3.41
C LEU A 71 9.80 -5.33 -4.50
N SER A 72 9.14 -4.21 -4.16
CA SER A 72 8.79 -3.18 -5.13
C SER A 72 9.97 -2.22 -5.36
N PRO A 73 10.47 -2.04 -6.59
CA PRO A 73 11.56 -1.09 -6.89
C PRO A 73 11.23 0.34 -6.44
N LEU A 74 10.02 0.82 -6.77
CA LEU A 74 9.53 2.13 -6.31
C LEU A 74 9.40 2.20 -4.79
N GLY A 75 8.97 1.10 -4.14
CA GLY A 75 8.89 1.02 -2.68
C GLY A 75 10.26 1.13 -2.03
N GLN A 76 11.26 0.42 -2.55
CA GLN A 76 12.65 0.46 -2.08
C GLN A 76 13.27 1.84 -2.27
N LEU A 77 13.11 2.42 -3.46
CA LEU A 77 13.59 3.77 -3.78
C LEU A 77 12.98 4.80 -2.84
N SER A 78 11.67 4.72 -2.61
CA SER A 78 10.96 5.62 -1.70
C SER A 78 11.50 5.52 -0.28
N VAL A 79 11.55 4.30 0.29
CA VAL A 79 11.91 4.10 1.71
C VAL A 79 13.39 4.35 1.98
N ARG A 80 14.27 3.91 1.08
CA ARG A 80 15.73 3.93 1.33
C ARG A 80 16.41 5.21 0.87
N VAL A 81 15.86 5.88 -0.14
CA VAL A 81 16.51 7.05 -0.75
C VAL A 81 15.68 8.31 -0.56
N LEU A 82 14.44 8.33 -1.09
CA LEU A 82 13.67 9.56 -1.17
C LEU A 82 13.14 10.03 0.19
N THR A 83 12.68 9.12 1.04
CA THR A 83 12.19 9.48 2.38
C THR A 83 13.30 10.03 3.28
N PRO A 84 14.50 9.41 3.38
CA PRO A 84 15.62 9.98 4.13
C PRO A 84 16.11 11.31 3.55
N LEU A 85 16.16 11.42 2.21
CA LEU A 85 16.64 12.63 1.54
C LEU A 85 15.75 13.85 1.80
N LEU A 86 14.44 13.63 1.97
CA LEU A 86 13.48 14.69 2.30
C LEU A 86 13.55 15.14 3.76
N GLY A 87 14.26 14.42 4.63
CA GLY A 87 14.40 14.75 6.05
C GLY A 87 13.07 14.87 6.81
N ALA A 88 11.98 14.34 6.24
CA ALA A 88 10.65 14.50 6.78
C ALA A 88 10.40 13.50 7.93
N GLU A 89 9.82 14.00 9.02
CA GLU A 89 9.45 13.15 10.16
C GLU A 89 8.48 12.05 9.74
N PRO A 90 8.75 10.78 10.11
CA PRO A 90 7.93 9.65 9.69
C PRO A 90 6.52 9.76 10.28
N ARG A 91 5.52 9.88 9.41
CA ARG A 91 4.10 9.77 9.80
C ARG A 91 3.66 8.33 9.70
N LEU A 92 3.44 7.70 10.85
CA LEU A 92 3.03 6.31 10.93
C LEU A 92 1.50 6.19 10.84
N VAL A 93 1.04 5.38 9.88
CA VAL A 93 -0.39 5.10 9.64
C VAL A 93 -0.64 3.60 9.65
N ALA A 94 -1.90 3.21 9.84
CA ALA A 94 -2.31 1.82 9.86
C ALA A 94 -1.99 1.09 8.54
N GLY A 95 -1.45 -0.12 8.65
CA GLY A 95 -1.07 -0.97 7.51
C GLY A 95 -2.24 -1.52 6.71
N PRO A 96 -3.29 -2.12 7.35
CA PRO A 96 -4.39 -2.78 6.65
C PRO A 96 -5.12 -1.91 5.62
N PRO A 97 -5.54 -0.66 5.90
CA PRO A 97 -6.15 0.21 4.89
C PRO A 97 -5.22 0.50 3.71
N LYS A 98 -3.92 0.67 3.96
CA LYS A 98 -2.91 0.89 2.91
C LYS A 98 -2.73 -0.35 2.03
N ARG A 99 -2.72 -1.54 2.63
CA ARG A 99 -2.67 -2.81 1.89
C ARG A 99 -3.90 -2.99 1.00
N PHE A 100 -5.08 -2.65 1.51
CA PHE A 100 -6.32 -2.68 0.74
C PHE A 100 -6.27 -1.71 -0.46
N ALA A 101 -5.79 -0.49 -0.25
CA ALA A 101 -5.58 0.48 -1.33
C ALA A 101 -4.61 -0.03 -2.41
N GLN A 102 -3.54 -0.70 -2.02
CA GLN A 102 -2.62 -1.35 -2.96
C GLN A 102 -3.31 -2.50 -3.74
N GLY A 103 -4.24 -3.23 -3.10
CA GLY A 103 -5.07 -4.25 -3.75
C GLY A 103 -5.96 -3.67 -4.85
N ILE A 104 -6.58 -2.51 -4.61
CA ILE A 104 -7.31 -1.77 -5.66
C ILE A 104 -6.34 -1.41 -6.80
N GLY A 105 -5.14 -0.94 -6.50
CA GLY A 105 -4.11 -0.64 -7.50
C GLY A 105 -3.72 -1.87 -8.34
N VAL A 106 -3.67 -3.08 -7.73
CA VAL A 106 -3.49 -4.34 -8.47
C VAL A 106 -4.64 -4.55 -9.45
N ALA A 107 -5.89 -4.41 -9.00
CA ALA A 107 -7.05 -4.59 -9.87
C ALA A 107 -7.01 -3.65 -11.08
N PHE A 108 -6.72 -2.37 -10.88
CA PHE A 108 -6.61 -1.38 -11.96
C PHE A 108 -5.46 -1.70 -12.93
N SER A 109 -4.26 -1.96 -12.41
CA SER A 109 -3.07 -2.18 -13.24
C SER A 109 -3.13 -3.51 -14.01
N VAL A 110 -3.63 -4.58 -13.40
CA VAL A 110 -3.81 -5.88 -14.07
C VAL A 110 -4.91 -5.79 -15.12
N SER A 111 -6.05 -5.15 -14.82
CA SER A 111 -7.11 -4.93 -15.82
C SER A 111 -6.60 -4.12 -17.00
N ALA A 112 -5.83 -3.05 -16.77
CA ALA A 112 -5.23 -2.27 -17.84
C ALA A 112 -4.25 -3.10 -18.68
N ALA A 113 -3.42 -3.94 -18.05
CA ALA A 113 -2.49 -4.81 -18.74
C ALA A 113 -3.23 -5.85 -19.62
N VAL A 114 -4.26 -6.51 -19.08
CA VAL A 114 -5.07 -7.49 -19.81
C VAL A 114 -5.78 -6.84 -21.00
N LEU A 115 -6.38 -5.67 -20.82
CA LEU A 115 -7.06 -4.95 -21.89
C LEU A 115 -6.09 -4.50 -23.00
N ALA A 116 -4.94 -3.94 -22.63
CA ALA A 116 -3.98 -3.40 -23.58
C ALA A 116 -3.24 -4.51 -24.34
N LEU A 117 -2.73 -5.51 -23.61
CA LEU A 117 -1.83 -6.53 -24.16
C LEU A 117 -2.57 -7.81 -24.58
N GLY A 118 -3.67 -8.17 -23.88
CA GLY A 118 -4.47 -9.34 -24.20
C GLY A 118 -5.49 -9.10 -25.30
N PHE A 119 -6.19 -7.98 -25.22
CA PHE A 119 -7.30 -7.66 -26.14
C PHE A 119 -6.98 -6.55 -27.14
N GLY A 120 -5.86 -5.85 -27.03
CA GLY A 120 -5.51 -4.71 -27.88
C GLY A 120 -6.40 -3.47 -27.66
N LEU A 121 -7.19 -3.44 -26.58
CA LEU A 121 -8.11 -2.36 -26.24
C LEU A 121 -7.39 -1.21 -25.52
N HIS A 122 -6.47 -0.55 -26.22
CA HIS A 122 -5.62 0.50 -25.63
C HIS A 122 -6.42 1.66 -25.04
N THR A 123 -7.50 2.10 -25.70
CA THR A 123 -8.33 3.20 -25.18
C THR A 123 -8.94 2.86 -23.83
N ALA A 124 -9.53 1.67 -23.67
CA ALA A 124 -10.11 1.23 -22.40
C ALA A 124 -9.05 1.10 -21.31
N ALA A 125 -7.88 0.56 -21.64
CA ALA A 125 -6.75 0.46 -20.73
C ALA A 125 -6.28 1.85 -20.26
N TYR A 126 -6.20 2.82 -21.16
CA TYR A 126 -5.76 4.17 -20.83
C TYR A 126 -6.79 4.94 -20.00
N VAL A 127 -8.09 4.69 -20.18
CA VAL A 127 -9.12 5.22 -19.27
C VAL A 127 -8.92 4.69 -17.85
N ILE A 128 -8.67 3.39 -17.69
CA ILE A 128 -8.38 2.79 -16.38
C ILE A 128 -7.10 3.39 -15.77
N LEU A 129 -6.04 3.57 -16.57
CA LEU A 129 -4.80 4.19 -16.10
C LEU A 129 -5.01 5.67 -15.74
N ALA A 130 -5.86 6.42 -16.44
CA ALA A 130 -6.18 7.80 -16.10
C ALA A 130 -6.87 7.90 -14.73
N LEU A 131 -7.79 6.97 -14.42
CA LEU A 131 -8.38 6.88 -13.08
C LEU A 131 -7.33 6.54 -12.01
N LEU A 132 -6.38 5.66 -12.33
CA LEU A 132 -5.25 5.35 -11.45
C LEU A 132 -4.36 6.58 -11.23
N VAL A 133 -4.07 7.37 -12.27
CA VAL A 133 -3.34 8.64 -12.17
C VAL A 133 -4.06 9.60 -11.24
N LEU A 134 -5.37 9.77 -11.41
CA LEU A 134 -6.17 10.64 -10.55
C LEU A 134 -6.07 10.22 -9.07
N ALA A 135 -6.24 8.93 -8.79
CA ALA A 135 -6.10 8.38 -7.44
C ALA A 135 -4.68 8.60 -6.87
N ALA A 136 -3.65 8.40 -7.70
CA ALA A 136 -2.25 8.60 -7.32
C ALA A 136 -1.93 10.08 -7.05
N LEU A 137 -2.50 11.01 -7.81
CA LEU A 137 -2.38 12.45 -7.58
C LEU A 137 -3.05 12.87 -6.28
N LEU A 138 -4.26 12.39 -6.01
CA LEU A 138 -4.97 12.67 -4.75
C LEU A 138 -4.17 12.17 -3.54
N GLU A 139 -3.56 11.01 -3.63
CA GLU A 139 -2.73 10.47 -2.56
C GLU A 139 -1.40 11.21 -2.41
N SER A 140 -0.71 11.52 -3.51
CA SER A 140 0.62 12.15 -3.47
C SER A 140 0.56 13.62 -3.04
N VAL A 141 -0.39 14.40 -3.60
CA VAL A 141 -0.50 15.85 -3.35
C VAL A 141 -1.25 16.11 -2.05
N PHE A 142 -2.46 15.56 -1.92
CA PHE A 142 -3.35 15.84 -0.80
C PHE A 142 -3.22 14.85 0.37
N GLY A 143 -2.49 13.75 0.20
CA GLY A 143 -2.45 12.67 1.19
C GLY A 143 -3.78 11.90 1.29
N LEU A 144 -4.68 12.09 0.35
CA LEU A 144 -5.99 11.45 0.32
C LEU A 144 -5.92 10.08 -0.34
N CYS A 145 -5.78 9.04 0.47
CA CYS A 145 -5.84 7.67 -0.02
C CYS A 145 -7.30 7.24 -0.22
N LEU A 146 -7.76 7.20 -1.48
CA LEU A 146 -9.13 6.77 -1.81
C LEU A 146 -9.43 5.36 -1.31
N GLY A 147 -8.50 4.42 -1.47
CA GLY A 147 -8.65 3.06 -0.96
C GLY A 147 -8.81 3.01 0.57
N CYS A 148 -8.09 3.87 1.30
CA CYS A 148 -8.26 3.97 2.75
C CYS A 148 -9.64 4.53 3.14
N LYS A 149 -10.19 5.45 2.34
CA LYS A 149 -11.56 5.97 2.55
C LYS A 149 -12.61 4.90 2.30
N VAL A 150 -12.47 4.13 1.21
CA VAL A 150 -13.33 3.00 0.90
C VAL A 150 -13.25 1.94 2.00
N PHE A 151 -12.05 1.61 2.48
CA PHE A 151 -11.85 0.68 3.60
C PHE A 151 -12.58 1.15 4.85
N GLY A 152 -12.44 2.43 5.23
CA GLY A 152 -13.15 3.00 6.37
C GLY A 152 -14.67 3.00 6.20
N LEU A 153 -15.18 3.16 4.96
CA LEU A 153 -16.61 3.03 4.69
C LEU A 153 -17.09 1.58 4.87
N LEU A 154 -16.33 0.60 4.36
CA LEU A 154 -16.64 -0.83 4.51
C LEU A 154 -16.64 -1.29 5.96
N MET A 155 -15.80 -0.69 6.81
CA MET A 155 -15.84 -0.92 8.26
C MET A 155 -17.11 -0.34 8.88
N ARG A 156 -17.51 0.88 8.50
CA ARG A 156 -18.75 1.51 9.01
C ARG A 156 -20.00 0.75 8.62
N THR A 157 -19.99 0.08 7.46
CA THR A 157 -21.10 -0.76 7.00
C THR A 157 -21.09 -2.18 7.60
N GLY A 158 -20.11 -2.50 8.46
CA GLY A 158 -20.00 -3.82 9.11
C GLY A 158 -19.50 -4.94 8.20
N VAL A 159 -19.08 -4.63 6.97
CA VAL A 159 -18.52 -5.63 6.02
C VAL A 159 -17.13 -6.12 6.47
N ILE A 160 -16.36 -5.25 7.14
CA ILE A 160 -15.05 -5.58 7.72
C ILE A 160 -15.17 -5.49 9.23
N SER A 161 -14.72 -6.53 9.95
CA SER A 161 -14.79 -6.57 11.41
C SER A 161 -13.87 -5.52 12.07
N GLU A 162 -14.31 -5.00 13.23
CA GLU A 162 -13.54 -4.03 14.01
C GLU A 162 -12.22 -4.59 14.56
N GLU A 163 -12.08 -5.91 14.67
CA GLU A 163 -10.83 -6.59 15.08
C GLU A 163 -9.64 -6.22 14.18
N VAL A 164 -9.90 -5.96 12.89
CA VAL A 164 -8.87 -5.48 11.95
C VAL A 164 -8.41 -4.07 12.32
N CYS A 165 -9.29 -3.27 12.95
CA CYS A 165 -8.97 -1.91 13.43
C CYS A 165 -8.19 -1.93 14.75
N GLU A 166 -8.47 -2.85 15.67
CA GLU A 166 -7.69 -3.01 16.90
C GLU A 166 -6.25 -3.41 16.61
N ALA A 167 -6.01 -4.28 15.64
CA ALA A 167 -4.67 -4.60 15.14
C ALA A 167 -3.93 -3.35 14.59
N CYS A 168 -4.68 -2.31 14.16
CA CYS A 168 -4.12 -1.02 13.77
C CYS A 168 -3.71 -0.16 14.97
N ASN A 169 -4.45 -0.22 16.07
CA ASN A 169 -4.24 0.61 17.26
C ASN A 169 -3.08 0.12 18.13
N VAL A 170 -2.83 -1.18 18.18
CA VAL A 170 -1.74 -1.77 18.99
C VAL A 170 -0.35 -1.31 18.53
N ALA A 171 -0.22 -0.86 17.28
CA ALA A 171 1.05 -0.38 16.73
C ALA A 171 1.43 1.06 17.14
N SER A 172 0.61 1.79 17.90
CA SER A 172 0.89 3.16 18.34
C SER A 172 0.65 3.37 19.85
N PRO A 173 1.47 2.80 20.74
CA PRO A 173 1.26 2.96 22.18
C PRO A 173 1.44 4.39 22.72
N THR A 174 2.08 5.27 21.96
CA THR A 174 2.48 6.59 22.46
C THR A 174 1.45 7.70 22.23
N ARG A 175 0.40 7.49 21.41
CA ARG A 175 -0.58 8.53 21.07
C ARG A 175 -1.97 8.34 21.69
N GLN A 176 -2.18 7.27 22.44
CA GLN A 176 -3.49 6.96 23.06
C GLN A 176 -3.92 7.89 24.21
N ARG A 177 -3.07 8.80 24.68
CA ARG A 177 -3.44 9.71 25.80
C ARG A 177 -4.03 11.06 25.36
N ALA A 178 -4.09 11.39 24.08
CA ALA A 178 -4.47 12.74 23.65
C ALA A 178 -5.70 12.87 22.73
N SER A 179 -6.32 11.79 22.24
CA SER A 179 -7.54 11.91 21.44
C SER A 179 -8.35 10.61 21.41
N ALA A 180 -9.39 10.57 22.22
CA ALA A 180 -10.42 9.54 22.20
C ALA A 180 -11.37 9.75 20.99
N LYS A 181 -10.84 9.66 19.76
CA LYS A 181 -11.63 9.57 18.55
C LYS A 181 -10.95 8.58 17.60
N PRO A 182 -11.59 7.44 17.26
CA PRO A 182 -11.01 6.51 16.31
C PRO A 182 -10.95 7.18 14.93
N ALA A 183 -9.75 7.55 14.53
CA ALA A 183 -9.48 7.95 13.14
C ALA A 183 -9.05 6.70 12.37
N CYS A 184 -10.00 5.95 11.88
CA CYS A 184 -9.84 5.04 10.76
C CYS A 184 -10.10 5.76 9.45
#